data_c3ed9b8455c76b6713a442a54196dbe4
#
_entry.id   c3ed9b8455c76b6713a442a54196dbe4
#
_cell.length_a   1.000
_cell.length_b   1.000
_cell.length_c   1.000
_cell.angle_alpha   90.00
_cell.angle_beta   90.00
_cell.angle_gamma   90.00
#
_symmetry.space_group_name_H-M   'P 1'
#
loop_
_entity.id
_entity.type
_entity.pdbx_description
1 polymer ?
#
loop_
_entity_poly.entity_id
_entity_poly.type
_entity_poly.pdbx_seq_one_letter_code
_entity_poly.pdbx_strand_id
1 'polypeptide(L)'
;MEDPDFHPPVNPMPATVTLLFLALAGIEVVLSLAEAGIIGGPAAVGWRLALIRDYGFSGDVFDWMVANMQFPLRELSRVVSYSFIHLGFTHAIFACVLLLALGKMVAEAMGQVAFLAIFFVSGIFGAVVYALVLNDPVWLVGAYPSVYGLIGGYSFVMWRKLAGQGEQQYRAFSLIAVLMGLQLIWGVFFDAGTQWLAELLGFVCGFALCFIFAPGEWSKLRGRIRHR
;
A
#
# COMPACT_ATOMS: atom_id res chain seq x y z
N MET A 1 20.69 -30.76 19.18
CA MET A 1 21.12 -30.00 20.35
C MET A 1 21.37 -28.61 19.79
N GLU A 2 20.33 -27.76 19.87
CA GLU A 2 20.42 -26.38 19.37
C GLU A 2 21.29 -25.59 20.36
N ASP A 3 22.27 -24.87 19.81
CA ASP A 3 23.12 -23.97 20.58
C ASP A 3 22.24 -22.85 21.15
N PRO A 4 22.09 -22.71 22.49
CA PRO A 4 21.21 -21.70 23.09
C PRO A 4 21.67 -20.25 22.82
N ASP A 5 22.90 -20.03 22.31
CA ASP A 5 23.46 -18.74 21.97
C ASP A 5 23.44 -18.45 20.44
N PHE A 6 22.84 -19.33 19.64
CA PHE A 6 22.70 -19.10 18.22
C PHE A 6 21.61 -18.07 17.92
N HIS A 7 22.00 -16.82 17.82
CA HIS A 7 21.16 -15.76 17.26
C HIS A 7 21.36 -15.72 15.73
N PRO A 8 20.35 -16.06 14.94
CA PRO A 8 20.46 -15.94 13.49
C PRO A 8 20.81 -14.49 13.12
N PRO A 9 21.74 -14.27 12.20
CA PRO A 9 22.24 -12.93 11.85
C PRO A 9 21.18 -12.04 11.19
N VAL A 10 20.03 -12.59 10.82
CA VAL A 10 18.91 -11.86 10.21
C VAL A 10 17.60 -12.31 10.86
N ASN A 11 16.82 -11.35 11.37
CA ASN A 11 15.46 -11.64 11.82
C ASN A 11 14.62 -12.21 10.67
N PRO A 12 13.86 -13.30 10.88
CA PRO A 12 13.01 -13.87 9.84
C PRO A 12 11.97 -12.83 9.37
N MET A 13 11.57 -12.97 8.11
CA MET A 13 10.50 -12.13 7.55
C MET A 13 9.18 -12.45 8.28
N PRO A 14 8.40 -11.44 8.73
CA PRO A 14 7.09 -11.68 9.32
C PRO A 14 6.16 -12.43 8.37
N ALA A 15 5.44 -13.43 8.88
CA ALA A 15 4.63 -14.32 8.04
C ALA A 15 3.59 -13.58 7.19
N THR A 16 2.93 -12.55 7.75
CA THR A 16 1.93 -11.75 7.02
C THR A 16 2.54 -10.96 5.87
N VAL A 17 3.76 -10.46 6.02
CA VAL A 17 4.49 -9.76 4.94
C VAL A 17 4.83 -10.73 3.83
N THR A 18 5.35 -11.93 4.20
CA THR A 18 5.67 -12.99 3.24
C THR A 18 4.43 -13.45 2.48
N LEU A 19 3.33 -13.71 3.17
CA LEU A 19 2.08 -14.16 2.54
C LEU A 19 1.53 -13.12 1.56
N LEU A 20 1.53 -11.84 1.95
CA LEU A 20 1.05 -10.77 1.08
C LEU A 20 1.96 -10.59 -0.14
N PHE A 21 3.27 -10.67 0.05
CA PHE A 21 4.23 -10.67 -1.06
C PHE A 21 4.00 -11.83 -2.01
N LEU A 22 3.81 -13.06 -1.49
CA LEU A 22 3.56 -14.23 -2.33
C LEU A 22 2.25 -14.11 -3.11
N ALA A 23 1.22 -13.50 -2.52
CA ALA A 23 -0.04 -13.25 -3.22
C ALA A 23 0.17 -12.26 -4.38
N LEU A 24 0.84 -11.11 -4.15
CA LEU A 24 1.11 -10.11 -5.19
C LEU A 24 2.03 -10.68 -6.29
N ALA A 25 3.15 -11.27 -5.89
CA ALA A 25 4.14 -11.82 -6.81
C ALA A 25 3.58 -13.02 -7.59
N GLY A 26 2.79 -13.89 -6.92
CA GLY A 26 2.17 -15.05 -7.56
C GLY A 26 1.19 -14.66 -8.67
N ILE A 27 0.32 -13.68 -8.42
CA ILE A 27 -0.60 -13.15 -9.43
C ILE A 27 0.20 -12.57 -10.60
N GLU A 28 1.22 -11.77 -10.32
CA GLU A 28 2.04 -11.16 -11.36
C GLU A 28 2.79 -12.18 -12.20
N VAL A 29 3.37 -13.20 -11.58
CA VAL A 29 4.06 -14.29 -12.30
C VAL A 29 3.10 -15.00 -13.26
N VAL A 30 1.89 -15.33 -12.80
CA VAL A 30 0.87 -15.96 -13.65
C VAL A 30 0.51 -15.06 -14.83
N LEU A 31 0.28 -13.77 -14.60
CA LEU A 31 -0.07 -12.82 -15.66
C LEU A 31 1.08 -12.60 -16.66
N SER A 32 2.31 -12.49 -16.16
CA SER A 32 3.49 -12.32 -17.01
C SER A 32 3.77 -13.56 -17.88
N LEU A 33 3.59 -14.77 -17.32
CA LEU A 33 3.72 -16.03 -18.09
C LEU A 33 2.61 -16.18 -19.14
N ALA A 34 1.39 -15.72 -18.83
CA ALA A 34 0.27 -15.70 -19.77
C ALA A 34 0.52 -14.73 -20.94
N GLU A 35 0.99 -13.51 -20.63
CA GLU A 35 1.36 -12.51 -21.66
C GLU A 35 2.50 -12.99 -22.56
N ALA A 36 3.46 -13.74 -22.00
CA ALA A 36 4.55 -14.34 -22.74
C ALA A 36 4.10 -15.57 -23.57
N GLY A 37 2.82 -15.98 -23.49
CA GLY A 37 2.28 -17.14 -24.20
C GLY A 37 2.76 -18.49 -23.69
N ILE A 38 3.38 -18.53 -22.49
CA ILE A 38 3.93 -19.76 -21.89
C ILE A 38 2.80 -20.61 -21.29
N ILE A 39 1.77 -19.96 -20.72
CA ILE A 39 0.61 -20.63 -20.12
C ILE A 39 -0.70 -20.12 -20.73
N GLY A 40 -1.76 -20.95 -20.69
CA GLY A 40 -3.15 -20.59 -21.03
C GLY A 40 -3.44 -20.38 -22.52
N GLY A 41 -2.46 -20.56 -23.39
CA GLY A 41 -2.63 -20.43 -24.84
C GLY A 41 -2.94 -19.01 -25.33
N PRO A 42 -3.39 -18.81 -26.59
CA PRO A 42 -3.58 -17.48 -27.20
C PRO A 42 -4.60 -16.58 -26.43
N ALA A 43 -5.60 -17.18 -25.79
CA ALA A 43 -6.60 -16.43 -25.03
C ALA A 43 -6.04 -15.84 -23.73
N ALA A 44 -4.95 -16.37 -23.19
CA ALA A 44 -4.36 -15.92 -21.94
C ALA A 44 -3.61 -14.57 -22.06
N VAL A 45 -3.19 -14.19 -23.26
CA VAL A 45 -2.53 -12.90 -23.52
C VAL A 45 -3.41 -11.71 -23.07
N GLY A 46 -4.72 -11.85 -23.12
CA GLY A 46 -5.68 -10.82 -22.67
C GLY A 46 -6.05 -10.85 -21.17
N TRP A 47 -5.55 -11.79 -20.39
CA TRP A 47 -5.98 -11.98 -18.99
C TRP A 47 -5.73 -10.74 -18.12
N ARG A 48 -4.59 -10.07 -18.26
CA ARG A 48 -4.29 -8.86 -17.50
C ARG A 48 -5.35 -7.77 -17.73
N LEU A 49 -5.68 -7.48 -18.99
CA LEU A 49 -6.71 -6.49 -19.33
C LEU A 49 -8.08 -6.89 -18.80
N ALA A 50 -8.44 -8.17 -18.86
CA ALA A 50 -9.68 -8.69 -18.31
C ALA A 50 -9.72 -8.50 -16.78
N LEU A 51 -8.63 -8.81 -16.07
CA LEU A 51 -8.56 -8.62 -14.61
C LEU A 51 -8.58 -7.14 -14.23
N ILE A 52 -7.89 -6.27 -14.96
CA ILE A 52 -7.96 -4.82 -14.72
C ILE A 52 -9.42 -4.34 -14.85
N ARG A 53 -10.12 -4.73 -15.90
CA ARG A 53 -11.52 -4.36 -16.13
C ARG A 53 -12.45 -4.90 -15.05
N ASP A 54 -12.23 -6.14 -14.57
CA ASP A 54 -13.14 -6.82 -13.67
C ASP A 54 -12.84 -6.53 -12.19
N TYR A 55 -11.58 -6.21 -11.82
CA TYR A 55 -11.13 -6.06 -10.43
C TYR A 55 -10.34 -4.78 -10.15
N GLY A 56 -9.95 -4.01 -11.17
CA GLY A 56 -9.36 -2.68 -11.01
C GLY A 56 -10.38 -1.72 -10.39
N PHE A 57 -9.91 -0.74 -9.63
CA PHE A 57 -10.79 0.29 -9.07
C PHE A 57 -11.04 1.38 -10.12
N SER A 58 -12.30 1.70 -10.36
CA SER A 58 -12.73 2.75 -11.29
C SER A 58 -13.54 3.80 -10.54
N GLY A 59 -13.16 5.08 -10.71
CA GLY A 59 -13.90 6.21 -10.17
C GLY A 59 -15.34 6.24 -10.68
N ASP A 60 -15.57 6.02 -11.98
CA ASP A 60 -16.90 6.01 -12.59
C ASP A 60 -17.83 4.97 -11.96
N VAL A 61 -17.29 3.75 -11.69
CA VAL A 61 -18.08 2.68 -11.05
C VAL A 61 -18.39 3.06 -9.61
N PHE A 62 -17.44 3.68 -8.91
CA PHE A 62 -17.64 4.14 -7.54
C PHE A 62 -18.71 5.25 -7.48
N ASP A 63 -18.65 6.24 -8.36
CA ASP A 63 -19.61 7.33 -8.48
C ASP A 63 -21.00 6.81 -8.81
N TRP A 64 -21.09 5.82 -9.73
CA TRP A 64 -22.34 5.16 -10.02
C TRP A 64 -22.93 4.48 -8.77
N MET A 65 -22.12 3.78 -7.97
CA MET A 65 -22.58 3.14 -6.72
C MET A 65 -23.15 4.18 -5.74
N VAL A 66 -22.45 5.30 -5.57
CA VAL A 66 -22.85 6.39 -4.66
C VAL A 66 -24.11 7.08 -5.17
N ALA A 67 -24.17 7.44 -6.44
CA ALA A 67 -25.31 8.15 -7.04
C ALA A 67 -26.60 7.33 -7.02
N ASN A 68 -26.51 6.01 -7.18
CA ASN A 68 -27.65 5.11 -7.17
C ASN A 68 -27.94 4.46 -5.81
N MET A 69 -27.11 4.73 -4.79
CA MET A 69 -27.16 4.09 -3.46
C MET A 69 -27.18 2.55 -3.56
N GLN A 70 -26.48 2.00 -4.54
CA GLN A 70 -26.35 0.57 -4.79
C GLN A 70 -24.91 0.13 -4.63
N PHE A 71 -24.66 -0.85 -3.76
CA PHE A 71 -23.33 -1.34 -3.43
C PHE A 71 -23.21 -2.85 -3.69
N PRO A 72 -23.20 -3.30 -4.98
CA PRO A 72 -23.02 -4.71 -5.29
C PRO A 72 -21.66 -5.21 -4.76
N LEU A 73 -21.63 -6.38 -4.16
CA LEU A 73 -20.41 -6.96 -3.56
C LEU A 73 -19.26 -7.06 -4.57
N ARG A 74 -19.56 -7.35 -5.83
CA ARG A 74 -18.57 -7.40 -6.90
C ARG A 74 -17.86 -6.05 -7.08
N GLU A 75 -18.62 -4.97 -7.20
CA GLU A 75 -18.08 -3.64 -7.42
C GLU A 75 -17.41 -3.10 -6.15
N LEU A 76 -18.00 -3.40 -4.98
CA LEU A 76 -17.41 -3.05 -3.70
C LEU A 76 -16.05 -3.74 -3.46
N SER A 77 -15.88 -4.98 -3.96
CA SER A 77 -14.60 -5.69 -3.82
C SER A 77 -13.43 -5.00 -4.54
N ARG A 78 -13.71 -4.14 -5.55
CA ARG A 78 -12.71 -3.39 -6.30
C ARG A 78 -11.87 -2.46 -5.44
N VAL A 79 -12.43 -1.98 -4.30
CA VAL A 79 -11.68 -1.11 -3.36
C VAL A 79 -10.51 -1.83 -2.68
N VAL A 80 -10.45 -3.15 -2.78
CA VAL A 80 -9.37 -3.99 -2.24
C VAL A 80 -8.62 -4.72 -3.35
N SER A 81 -9.36 -5.32 -4.30
CA SER A 81 -8.79 -6.21 -5.31
C SER A 81 -7.83 -5.49 -6.28
N TYR A 82 -8.03 -4.21 -6.54
CA TYR A 82 -7.17 -3.41 -7.41
C TYR A 82 -5.69 -3.44 -6.98
N SER A 83 -5.44 -3.54 -5.67
CA SER A 83 -4.09 -3.59 -5.09
C SER A 83 -3.30 -4.85 -5.49
N PHE A 84 -4.00 -5.89 -5.97
CA PHE A 84 -3.37 -7.16 -6.33
C PHE A 84 -3.06 -7.30 -7.83
N ILE A 85 -3.51 -6.35 -8.65
CA ILE A 85 -3.34 -6.38 -10.10
C ILE A 85 -2.42 -5.24 -10.50
N HIS A 86 -1.35 -5.53 -11.24
CA HIS A 86 -0.38 -4.54 -11.66
C HIS A 86 -0.39 -4.37 -13.18
N LEU A 87 0.06 -3.20 -13.67
CA LEU A 87 0.13 -2.89 -15.12
C LEU A 87 1.17 -3.74 -15.86
N GLY A 88 2.10 -4.37 -15.14
CA GLY A 88 3.14 -5.23 -15.68
C GLY A 88 4.19 -5.56 -14.66
N PHE A 89 5.15 -6.41 -15.07
CA PHE A 89 6.19 -6.96 -14.20
C PHE A 89 6.99 -5.88 -13.46
N THR A 90 7.45 -4.84 -14.17
CA THR A 90 8.24 -3.75 -13.54
C THR A 90 7.42 -3.01 -12.48
N HIS A 91 6.15 -2.72 -12.77
CA HIS A 91 5.23 -2.08 -11.83
C HIS A 91 5.03 -2.92 -10.56
N ALA A 92 4.87 -4.24 -10.71
CA ALA A 92 4.70 -5.17 -9.60
C ALA A 92 5.98 -5.34 -8.75
N ILE A 93 7.15 -5.46 -9.38
CA ILE A 93 8.39 -5.72 -8.64
C ILE A 93 8.78 -4.56 -7.73
N PHE A 94 8.59 -3.30 -8.16
CA PHE A 94 8.80 -2.15 -7.30
C PHE A 94 7.86 -2.13 -6.10
N ALA A 95 6.57 -2.41 -6.31
CA ALA A 95 5.60 -2.54 -5.21
C ALA A 95 6.00 -3.66 -4.24
N CYS A 96 6.41 -4.82 -4.75
CA CYS A 96 6.87 -5.96 -3.96
C CYS A 96 8.14 -5.67 -3.15
N VAL A 97 9.12 -4.99 -3.73
CA VAL A 97 10.36 -4.60 -3.03
C VAL A 97 10.06 -3.65 -1.87
N LEU A 98 9.25 -2.62 -2.12
CA LEU A 98 8.82 -1.68 -1.08
C LEU A 98 7.98 -2.38 0.00
N LEU A 99 7.07 -3.27 -0.39
CA LEU A 99 6.28 -4.07 0.54
C LEU A 99 7.17 -4.90 1.48
N LEU A 100 8.15 -5.62 0.94
CA LEU A 100 9.06 -6.44 1.75
C LEU A 100 9.90 -5.58 2.70
N ALA A 101 10.49 -4.49 2.20
CA ALA A 101 11.36 -3.62 2.99
C ALA A 101 10.58 -2.90 4.10
N LEU A 102 9.54 -2.17 3.73
CA LEU A 102 8.77 -1.34 4.66
C LEU A 102 7.80 -2.17 5.51
N GLY A 103 7.20 -3.21 4.92
CA GLY A 103 6.32 -4.13 5.61
C GLY A 103 7.04 -4.85 6.75
N LYS A 104 8.28 -5.31 6.54
CA LYS A 104 9.11 -5.87 7.61
C LYS A 104 9.29 -4.86 8.74
N MET A 105 9.72 -3.64 8.43
CA MET A 105 9.98 -2.61 9.44
C MET A 105 8.73 -2.23 10.23
N VAL A 106 7.58 -2.08 9.55
CA VAL A 106 6.30 -1.74 10.19
C VAL A 106 5.80 -2.90 11.05
N ALA A 107 5.87 -4.15 10.54
CA ALA A 107 5.42 -5.33 11.27
C ALA A 107 6.30 -5.62 12.50
N GLU A 108 7.61 -5.41 12.43
CA GLU A 108 8.52 -5.53 13.57
C GLU A 108 8.29 -4.43 14.63
N ALA A 109 8.00 -3.20 14.19
CA ALA A 109 7.82 -2.07 15.10
C ALA A 109 6.43 -2.02 15.78
N MET A 110 5.36 -2.42 15.07
CA MET A 110 3.97 -2.26 15.51
C MET A 110 3.16 -3.55 15.56
N GLY A 111 3.72 -4.66 15.06
CA GLY A 111 3.04 -5.95 14.97
C GLY A 111 2.36 -6.22 13.63
N GLN A 112 2.10 -7.49 13.38
CA GLN A 112 1.58 -7.97 12.09
C GLN A 112 0.15 -7.47 11.79
N VAL A 113 -0.69 -7.31 12.82
CA VAL A 113 -2.05 -6.78 12.66
C VAL A 113 -2.02 -5.31 12.23
N ALA A 114 -1.15 -4.50 12.84
CA ALA A 114 -0.97 -3.11 12.47
C ALA A 114 -0.47 -2.97 11.01
N PHE A 115 0.49 -3.82 10.62
CA PHE A 115 0.96 -3.88 9.23
C PHE A 115 -0.17 -4.13 8.24
N LEU A 116 -1.00 -5.17 8.48
CA LEU A 116 -2.14 -5.48 7.61
C LEU A 116 -3.17 -4.35 7.59
N ALA A 117 -3.50 -3.78 8.76
CA ALA A 117 -4.43 -2.66 8.85
C ALA A 117 -3.92 -1.44 8.07
N ILE A 118 -2.63 -1.07 8.24
CA ILE A 118 -2.03 0.04 7.51
C ILE A 118 -2.08 -0.24 6.01
N PHE A 119 -1.70 -1.43 5.54
CA PHE A 119 -1.72 -1.77 4.13
C PHE A 119 -3.13 -1.66 3.52
N PHE A 120 -4.10 -2.36 4.09
CA PHE A 120 -5.45 -2.41 3.50
C PHE A 120 -6.24 -1.11 3.69
N VAL A 121 -6.22 -0.52 4.89
CA VAL A 121 -6.99 0.70 5.15
C VAL A 121 -6.43 1.88 4.36
N SER A 122 -5.10 2.00 4.22
CA SER A 122 -4.50 3.05 3.39
C SER A 122 -4.82 2.90 1.92
N GLY A 123 -4.83 1.66 1.40
CA GLY A 123 -5.23 1.38 0.02
C GLY A 123 -6.70 1.76 -0.23
N ILE A 124 -7.60 1.30 0.64
CA ILE A 124 -9.04 1.63 0.55
C ILE A 124 -9.25 3.15 0.65
N PHE A 125 -8.65 3.79 1.63
CA PHE A 125 -8.77 5.23 1.85
C PHE A 125 -8.24 6.02 0.65
N GLY A 126 -7.06 5.66 0.15
CA GLY A 126 -6.46 6.30 -1.02
C GLY A 126 -7.36 6.22 -2.25
N ALA A 127 -7.91 5.03 -2.55
CA ALA A 127 -8.80 4.83 -3.70
C ALA A 127 -10.13 5.57 -3.54
N VAL A 128 -10.79 5.44 -2.39
CA VAL A 128 -12.10 6.07 -2.13
C VAL A 128 -12.01 7.60 -2.14
N VAL A 129 -11.02 8.18 -1.44
CA VAL A 129 -10.88 9.64 -1.41
C VAL A 129 -10.44 10.18 -2.76
N TYR A 130 -9.59 9.44 -3.49
CA TYR A 130 -9.23 9.78 -4.86
C TYR A 130 -10.47 9.91 -5.76
N ALA A 131 -11.37 8.94 -5.74
CA ALA A 131 -12.62 8.99 -6.51
C ALA A 131 -13.53 10.15 -6.08
N LEU A 132 -13.64 10.42 -4.78
CA LEU A 132 -14.47 11.52 -4.27
C LEU A 132 -13.94 12.92 -4.61
N VAL A 133 -12.65 13.07 -4.84
CA VAL A 133 -12.00 14.36 -5.12
C VAL A 133 -11.83 14.63 -6.61
N LEU A 134 -11.56 13.56 -7.38
CA LEU A 134 -11.28 13.65 -8.81
C LEU A 134 -12.30 12.83 -9.59
N ASN A 135 -13.05 13.48 -10.48
CA ASN A 135 -13.87 12.81 -11.50
C ASN A 135 -12.94 12.34 -12.65
N ASP A 136 -12.03 11.42 -12.32
CA ASP A 136 -11.04 10.92 -13.28
C ASP A 136 -11.47 9.51 -13.73
N PRO A 137 -11.69 9.27 -15.04
CA PRO A 137 -12.06 7.96 -15.55
C PRO A 137 -10.92 6.94 -15.50
N VAL A 138 -9.73 7.34 -15.01
CA VAL A 138 -8.56 6.45 -14.93
C VAL A 138 -8.78 5.38 -13.88
N TRP A 139 -8.41 4.17 -14.26
CA TRP A 139 -8.46 3.01 -13.39
C TRP A 139 -7.25 2.98 -12.46
N LEU A 140 -7.47 2.85 -11.15
CA LEU A 140 -6.40 2.55 -10.21
C LEU A 140 -6.12 1.05 -10.23
N VAL A 141 -4.85 0.70 -10.36
CA VAL A 141 -4.33 -0.67 -10.29
C VAL A 141 -2.97 -0.69 -9.60
N GLY A 142 -2.69 -1.76 -8.88
CA GLY A 142 -1.44 -1.93 -8.15
C GLY A 142 -1.51 -1.53 -6.68
N ALA A 143 -0.56 -2.06 -5.91
CA ALA A 143 -0.50 -1.91 -4.46
C ALA A 143 0.05 -0.55 -4.00
N TYR A 144 0.29 0.41 -4.89
CA TYR A 144 0.99 1.65 -4.54
C TYR A 144 0.31 2.47 -3.44
N PRO A 145 -1.01 2.75 -3.45
CA PRO A 145 -1.63 3.49 -2.35
C PRO A 145 -1.46 2.77 -0.99
N SER A 146 -1.52 1.44 -0.98
CA SER A 146 -1.26 0.61 0.21
C SER A 146 0.21 0.67 0.64
N VAL A 147 1.14 0.57 -0.30
CA VAL A 147 2.60 0.64 -0.06
C VAL A 147 3.00 2.03 0.44
N TYR A 148 2.41 3.10 -0.11
CA TYR A 148 2.60 4.45 0.42
C TYR A 148 2.05 4.60 1.83
N GLY A 149 1.01 3.87 2.19
CA GLY A 149 0.58 3.70 3.57
C GLY A 149 1.67 3.12 4.47
N LEU A 150 2.41 2.12 3.98
CA LEU A 150 3.57 1.56 4.70
C LEU A 150 4.74 2.56 4.78
N ILE A 151 4.94 3.43 3.76
CA ILE A 151 5.89 4.54 3.84
C ILE A 151 5.46 5.51 4.95
N GLY A 152 4.16 5.77 5.09
CA GLY A 152 3.61 6.55 6.21
C GLY A 152 3.92 5.91 7.56
N GLY A 153 3.72 4.59 7.67
CA GLY A 153 4.08 3.80 8.86
C GLY A 153 5.58 3.88 9.19
N TYR A 154 6.43 3.69 8.19
CA TYR A 154 7.88 3.85 8.32
C TYR A 154 8.27 5.26 8.78
N SER A 155 7.70 6.28 8.13
CA SER A 155 7.97 7.68 8.49
C SER A 155 7.57 7.98 9.92
N PHE A 156 6.46 7.42 10.42
CA PHE A 156 6.04 7.56 11.81
C PHE A 156 7.04 6.92 12.78
N VAL A 157 7.51 5.70 12.50
CA VAL A 157 8.52 5.01 13.32
C VAL A 157 9.81 5.82 13.39
N MET A 158 10.29 6.30 12.23
CA MET A 158 11.49 7.13 12.15
C MET A 158 11.33 8.47 12.83
N TRP A 159 10.18 9.13 12.67
CA TRP A 159 9.85 10.38 13.32
C TRP A 159 9.93 10.27 14.84
N ARG A 160 9.37 9.20 15.42
CA ARG A 160 9.46 8.93 16.86
C ARG A 160 10.88 8.62 17.33
N LYS A 161 11.62 7.84 16.54
CA LYS A 161 13.02 7.49 16.85
C LYS A 161 13.88 8.74 16.90
N LEU A 162 13.80 9.60 15.89
CA LEU A 162 14.55 10.86 15.82
C LEU A 162 14.18 11.82 16.97
N ALA A 163 12.89 11.91 17.32
CA ALA A 163 12.43 12.69 18.47
C ALA A 163 13.08 12.22 19.79
N GLY A 164 13.19 10.92 19.98
CA GLY A 164 13.83 10.35 21.18
C GLY A 164 15.35 10.56 21.24
N GLN A 165 15.98 10.83 20.10
CA GLN A 165 17.42 11.11 19.98
C GLN A 165 17.76 12.59 19.95
N GLY A 166 16.76 13.50 19.97
CA GLY A 166 16.97 14.94 19.82
C GLY A 166 17.38 15.37 18.40
N GLU A 167 17.19 14.48 17.43
CA GLU A 167 17.52 14.70 16.03
C GLU A 167 16.38 15.41 15.27
N GLN A 168 16.70 15.89 14.06
CA GLN A 168 15.76 16.61 13.19
C GLN A 168 14.67 15.69 12.64
N GLN A 169 13.48 15.76 13.18
CA GLN A 169 12.35 14.89 12.88
C GLN A 169 11.88 14.95 11.42
N TYR A 170 12.09 16.05 10.69
CA TYR A 170 11.69 16.17 9.28
C TYR A 170 12.43 15.18 8.37
N ARG A 171 13.59 14.66 8.79
CA ARG A 171 14.33 13.61 8.06
C ARG A 171 13.54 12.32 7.91
N ALA A 172 12.56 12.06 8.78
CA ALA A 172 11.67 10.92 8.68
C ALA A 172 10.80 10.94 7.40
N PHE A 173 10.62 12.09 6.79
CA PHE A 173 9.82 12.28 5.58
C PHE A 173 10.65 12.32 4.30
N SER A 174 11.97 12.05 4.37
CA SER A 174 12.85 12.09 3.20
C SER A 174 12.44 11.10 2.11
N LEU A 175 12.02 9.89 2.50
CA LEU A 175 11.62 8.86 1.54
C LEU A 175 10.40 9.30 0.72
N ILE A 176 9.34 9.77 1.39
CA ILE A 176 8.14 10.24 0.68
C ILE A 176 8.45 11.48 -0.17
N ALA A 177 9.28 12.40 0.33
CA ALA A 177 9.67 13.59 -0.43
C ALA A 177 10.41 13.25 -1.72
N VAL A 178 11.33 12.28 -1.67
CA VAL A 178 12.05 11.81 -2.87
C VAL A 178 11.11 11.12 -3.85
N LEU A 179 10.27 10.18 -3.38
CA LEU A 179 9.36 9.44 -4.25
C LEU A 179 8.31 10.37 -4.91
N MET A 180 7.67 11.24 -4.12
CA MET A 180 6.74 12.23 -4.66
C MET A 180 7.42 13.24 -5.59
N GLY A 181 8.62 13.69 -5.23
CA GLY A 181 9.41 14.57 -6.08
C GLY A 181 9.72 13.96 -7.44
N LEU A 182 10.15 12.69 -7.47
CA LEU A 182 10.41 11.95 -8.71
C LEU A 182 9.13 11.78 -9.54
N GLN A 183 7.99 11.44 -8.92
CA GLN A 183 6.71 11.31 -9.61
C GLN A 183 6.23 12.63 -10.21
N LEU A 184 6.35 13.74 -9.46
CA LEU A 184 5.97 15.06 -9.97
C LEU A 184 6.85 15.50 -11.13
N ILE A 185 8.18 15.29 -11.04
CA ILE A 185 9.11 15.56 -12.14
C ILE A 185 8.72 14.70 -13.37
N TRP A 186 8.48 13.39 -13.16
CA TRP A 186 8.09 12.50 -14.23
C TRP A 186 6.75 12.91 -14.86
N GLY A 187 5.78 13.33 -14.04
CA GLY A 187 4.48 13.82 -14.49
C GLY A 187 4.55 15.04 -15.38
N VAL A 188 5.48 15.96 -15.11
CA VAL A 188 5.71 17.15 -15.95
C VAL A 188 6.22 16.77 -17.36
N PHE A 189 7.04 15.72 -17.47
CA PHE A 189 7.67 15.33 -18.74
C PHE A 189 6.87 14.26 -19.53
N PHE A 190 6.05 13.43 -18.85
CA PHE A 190 5.47 12.22 -19.43
C PHE A 190 3.96 12.08 -19.22
N ASP A 191 3.29 13.13 -18.72
CA ASP A 191 1.84 13.12 -18.44
C ASP A 191 1.42 11.89 -17.61
N ALA A 192 2.02 11.75 -16.42
CA ALA A 192 1.88 10.55 -15.58
C ALA A 192 0.52 10.41 -14.87
N GLY A 193 -0.49 11.22 -15.26
CA GLY A 193 -1.83 11.15 -14.67
C GLY A 193 -1.89 11.63 -13.22
N THR A 194 -3.02 11.37 -12.56
CA THR A 194 -3.35 11.88 -11.23
C THR A 194 -3.23 10.85 -10.12
N GLN A 195 -2.75 9.63 -10.42
CA GLN A 195 -2.67 8.50 -9.48
C GLN A 195 -1.82 8.79 -8.23
N TRP A 196 -0.83 9.70 -8.36
CA TRP A 196 -0.01 10.17 -7.24
C TRP A 196 -0.84 10.70 -6.06
N LEU A 197 -2.07 11.20 -6.32
CA LEU A 197 -2.95 11.67 -5.25
C LEU A 197 -3.44 10.51 -4.38
N ALA A 198 -3.83 9.37 -4.98
CA ALA A 198 -4.22 8.19 -4.22
C ALA A 198 -3.08 7.66 -3.35
N GLU A 199 -1.85 7.73 -3.85
CA GLU A 199 -0.64 7.32 -3.14
C GLU A 199 -0.34 8.27 -1.97
N LEU A 200 -0.41 9.60 -2.19
CA LEU A 200 -0.24 10.59 -1.13
C LEU A 200 -1.30 10.44 -0.03
N LEU A 201 -2.55 10.19 -0.42
CA LEU A 201 -3.64 9.92 0.52
C LEU A 201 -3.39 8.62 1.30
N GLY A 202 -2.89 7.58 0.65
CA GLY A 202 -2.44 6.35 1.28
C GLY A 202 -1.36 6.60 2.33
N PHE A 203 -0.34 7.40 2.00
CA PHE A 203 0.71 7.82 2.93
C PHE A 203 0.15 8.53 4.17
N VAL A 204 -0.71 9.53 3.97
CA VAL A 204 -1.32 10.30 5.07
C VAL A 204 -2.13 9.39 5.98
N CYS A 205 -2.95 8.51 5.39
CA CYS A 205 -3.74 7.54 6.13
C CYS A 205 -2.86 6.58 6.95
N GLY A 206 -1.82 6.01 6.33
CA GLY A 206 -0.90 5.09 7.00
C GLY A 206 -0.15 5.74 8.15
N PHE A 207 0.32 6.97 7.97
CA PHE A 207 0.95 7.75 9.05
C PHE A 207 -0.03 8.01 10.20
N ALA A 208 -1.29 8.39 9.88
CA ALA A 208 -2.31 8.67 10.89
C ALA A 208 -2.73 7.40 11.67
N LEU A 209 -2.85 6.26 11.00
CA LEU A 209 -3.18 4.97 11.65
C LEU A 209 -2.14 4.56 12.69
N CYS A 210 -0.88 4.97 12.52
CA CYS A 210 0.16 4.65 13.47
C CYS A 210 -0.05 5.24 14.86
N PHE A 211 -0.78 6.36 14.99
CA PHE A 211 -1.17 6.89 16.31
C PHE A 211 -2.10 5.93 17.06
N ILE A 212 -2.85 5.09 16.34
CA ILE A 212 -3.74 4.10 16.93
C ILE A 212 -2.97 2.84 17.36
N PHE A 213 -2.03 2.38 16.53
CA PHE A 213 -1.32 1.12 16.74
C PHE A 213 0.00 1.25 17.49
N ALA A 214 0.56 2.45 17.63
CA ALA A 214 1.85 2.62 18.27
C ALA A 214 1.81 2.28 19.77
N PRO A 215 2.74 1.44 20.25
CA PRO A 215 2.83 1.08 21.65
C PRO A 215 2.93 2.32 22.56
N GLY A 216 2.09 2.39 23.59
CA GLY A 216 2.08 3.47 24.58
C GLY A 216 1.31 4.74 24.20
N GLU A 217 0.84 4.91 22.96
CA GLU A 217 0.02 6.09 22.59
C GLU A 217 -1.38 6.03 23.23
N TRP A 218 -2.00 4.86 23.30
CA TRP A 218 -3.28 4.68 23.98
C TRP A 218 -3.23 5.04 25.48
N SER A 219 -2.14 4.74 26.16
CA SER A 219 -1.98 5.12 27.58
C SER A 219 -1.85 6.63 27.75
N LYS A 220 -1.16 7.31 26.85
CA LYS A 220 -1.04 8.77 26.82
C LYS A 220 -2.35 9.46 26.46
N LEU A 221 -3.09 8.95 25.49
CA LEU A 221 -4.40 9.47 25.11
C LEU A 221 -5.42 9.32 26.26
N ARG A 222 -5.50 8.13 26.88
CA ARG A 222 -6.36 7.91 28.05
C ARG A 222 -5.99 8.81 29.21
N GLY A 223 -4.69 9.05 29.47
CA GLY A 223 -4.24 9.99 30.50
C GLY A 223 -4.75 11.41 30.25
N ARG A 224 -4.67 11.90 29.00
CA ARG A 224 -5.15 13.25 28.64
C ARG A 224 -6.66 13.41 28.72
N ILE A 225 -7.45 12.36 28.39
CA ILE A 225 -8.91 12.39 28.45
C ILE A 225 -9.39 12.31 29.90
N ARG A 226 -8.64 11.66 30.80
CA ARG A 226 -9.01 11.46 32.21
C ARG A 226 -8.68 12.67 33.10
N HIS A 227 -7.89 13.61 32.60
CA HIS A 227 -7.50 14.85 33.30
C HIS A 227 -8.24 16.10 32.75
N ARG A 228 -9.29 15.93 31.96
CA ARG A 228 -10.28 16.93 31.61
C ARG A 228 -11.65 16.56 32.24
#